data_4cf3464d6e5238997282b4ef6209450f
#
_entry.id   4cf3464d6e5238997282b4ef6209450f
#
_cell.length_a   1.000
_cell.length_b   1.000
_cell.length_c   1.000
_cell.angle_alpha   90.00
_cell.angle_beta   90.00
_cell.angle_gamma   90.00
#
_symmetry.space_group_name_H-M   'P 1'
#
loop_
_entity.id
_entity.type
_entity.pdbx_description
1 polymer ?
#
loop_
_entity_poly.entity_id
_entity_poly.type
_entity_poly.pdbx_seq_one_letter_code
_entity_poly.pdbx_strand_id
1 'polypeptide(L)'
;MAKSDKWIKQMAVEKKMIEPFEPEQVRKGISYGTSSYGYDFRISNEFKMMQKISDGTFIDPKKIDLNLFKDIKVEDFIILQPQTVVLAKTVEYFRIPRDIITIAFGKSTYARCGIMVNITPFEPEWEGYATIAISNISSMPVKIYANEGIGQLLFLGADEICETSYADKKGKYQAQKAITTAKI
;
A
#
# COMPACT_ATOMS: atom_id res chain seq x y z
N MET A 1 -14.41 -16.43 1.07
CA MET A 1 -15.44 -15.37 1.23
C MET A 1 -14.82 -14.12 1.84
N ALA A 2 -15.35 -12.93 1.48
CA ALA A 2 -14.89 -11.67 2.07
C ALA A 2 -15.15 -11.64 3.58
N LYS A 3 -14.19 -11.13 4.34
CA LYS A 3 -14.27 -11.01 5.80
C LYS A 3 -14.93 -9.69 6.19
N SER A 4 -15.84 -9.74 7.18
CA SER A 4 -16.58 -8.57 7.66
C SER A 4 -15.73 -7.71 8.62
N ASP A 5 -16.22 -6.51 8.90
CA ASP A 5 -15.68 -5.59 9.91
C ASP A 5 -15.51 -6.24 11.28
N LYS A 6 -16.46 -7.05 11.72
CA LYS A 6 -16.39 -7.81 12.98
C LYS A 6 -15.14 -8.71 13.01
N TRP A 7 -14.90 -9.46 11.94
CA TRP A 7 -13.74 -10.34 11.83
C TRP A 7 -12.44 -9.51 11.78
N ILE A 8 -12.42 -8.41 11.02
CA ILE A 8 -11.25 -7.54 10.89
C ILE A 8 -10.87 -6.96 12.26
N LYS A 9 -11.85 -6.43 13.01
CA LYS A 9 -11.66 -5.90 14.37
C LYS A 9 -11.11 -6.98 15.31
N GLN A 10 -11.67 -8.18 15.29
CA GLN A 10 -11.20 -9.31 16.09
C GLN A 10 -9.73 -9.65 15.77
N MET A 11 -9.39 -9.83 14.50
CA MET A 11 -8.04 -10.21 14.09
C MET A 11 -7.00 -9.10 14.35
N ALA A 12 -7.40 -7.83 14.22
CA ALA A 12 -6.52 -6.72 14.54
C ALA A 12 -6.15 -6.71 16.03
N VAL A 13 -7.10 -7.00 16.92
CA VAL A 13 -6.86 -7.05 18.37
C VAL A 13 -6.09 -8.32 18.78
N GLU A 14 -6.57 -9.50 18.37
CA GLU A 14 -6.04 -10.78 18.83
C GLU A 14 -4.69 -11.15 18.20
N LYS A 15 -4.51 -10.82 16.92
CA LYS A 15 -3.33 -11.21 16.10
C LYS A 15 -2.47 -10.03 15.66
N LYS A 16 -2.83 -8.82 16.04
CA LYS A 16 -2.15 -7.60 15.57
C LYS A 16 -2.05 -7.53 14.04
N MET A 17 -3.12 -8.00 13.37
CA MET A 17 -3.15 -8.08 11.91
C MET A 17 -2.89 -6.73 11.23
N ILE A 18 -3.28 -5.63 11.88
CA ILE A 18 -3.12 -4.25 11.42
C ILE A 18 -2.61 -3.41 12.60
N GLU A 19 -1.47 -2.72 12.46
CA GLU A 19 -0.91 -1.82 13.48
C GLU A 19 -0.32 -0.54 12.85
N PRO A 20 -0.73 0.67 13.28
CA PRO A 20 -1.82 0.96 14.21
C PRO A 20 -3.20 0.66 13.59
N PHE A 21 -4.15 0.24 14.40
CA PHE A 21 -5.48 -0.14 13.96
C PHE A 21 -6.53 0.92 14.31
N GLU A 22 -7.37 1.26 13.35
CA GLU A 22 -8.53 2.14 13.53
C GLU A 22 -9.82 1.31 13.42
N PRO A 23 -10.49 1.04 14.56
CA PRO A 23 -11.66 0.15 14.60
C PRO A 23 -12.90 0.74 13.90
N GLU A 24 -12.96 2.05 13.79
CA GLU A 24 -14.05 2.77 13.12
C GLU A 24 -13.50 3.56 11.92
N GLN A 25 -14.41 3.99 11.04
CA GLN A 25 -14.01 4.83 9.92
C GLN A 25 -13.81 6.28 10.36
N VAL A 26 -12.59 6.76 10.33
CA VAL A 26 -12.24 8.17 10.55
C VAL A 26 -12.57 8.96 9.28
N ARG A 27 -13.31 10.07 9.41
CA ARG A 27 -13.80 10.89 8.28
C ARG A 27 -13.23 12.31 8.27
N LYS A 28 -12.22 12.59 9.07
CA LYS A 28 -11.47 13.84 8.99
C LYS A 28 -10.46 13.74 7.86
N GLY A 29 -10.59 14.57 6.82
CA GLY A 29 -9.84 14.44 5.58
C GLY A 29 -10.32 13.29 4.70
N ILE A 30 -9.41 12.63 3.98
CA ILE A 30 -9.73 11.44 3.18
C ILE A 30 -9.82 10.24 4.13
N SER A 31 -11.00 9.66 4.22
CA SER A 31 -11.35 8.67 5.23
C SER A 31 -10.46 7.42 5.23
N TYR A 32 -10.23 6.85 6.43
CA TYR A 32 -9.49 5.63 6.66
C TYR A 32 -10.07 4.83 7.84
N GLY A 33 -9.57 3.62 8.06
CA GLY A 33 -10.06 2.73 9.11
C GLY A 33 -10.97 1.62 8.61
N THR A 34 -11.68 0.96 9.52
CA THR A 34 -12.49 -0.22 9.22
C THR A 34 -13.76 0.16 8.45
N SER A 35 -14.01 -0.52 7.33
CA SER A 35 -15.24 -0.47 6.55
C SER A 35 -15.98 -1.80 6.66
N SER A 36 -17.18 -1.93 6.08
CA SER A 36 -18.04 -3.12 6.22
C SER A 36 -17.37 -4.44 5.85
N TYR A 37 -16.54 -4.46 4.79
CA TYR A 37 -15.84 -5.65 4.31
C TYR A 37 -14.40 -5.35 3.90
N GLY A 38 -13.72 -4.43 4.61
CA GLY A 38 -12.36 -4.07 4.30
C GLY A 38 -11.78 -3.08 5.30
N TYR A 39 -10.56 -2.66 5.02
CA TYR A 39 -9.85 -1.65 5.79
C TYR A 39 -9.28 -0.59 4.84
N ASP A 40 -9.65 0.66 5.05
CA ASP A 40 -9.10 1.80 4.33
C ASP A 40 -7.77 2.17 4.97
N PHE A 41 -6.66 1.85 4.28
CA PHE A 41 -5.32 2.10 4.79
C PHE A 41 -4.81 3.49 4.41
N ARG A 42 -3.89 3.99 5.22
CA ARG A 42 -3.26 5.31 5.06
C ARG A 42 -1.92 5.20 4.35
N ILE A 43 -1.54 6.30 3.71
CA ILE A 43 -0.18 6.48 3.22
C ILE A 43 0.64 7.28 4.22
N SER A 44 1.91 6.93 4.43
CA SER A 44 2.82 7.67 5.30
C SER A 44 3.25 9.00 4.67
N ASN A 45 4.04 9.76 5.38
CA ASN A 45 4.60 11.04 4.90
C ASN A 45 5.97 10.88 4.19
N GLU A 46 6.38 9.66 3.93
CA GLU A 46 7.64 9.33 3.26
C GLU A 46 7.36 8.80 1.85
N PHE A 47 8.09 9.31 0.87
CA PHE A 47 7.92 9.00 -0.55
C PHE A 47 9.27 8.81 -1.24
N LYS A 48 9.29 7.98 -2.29
CA LYS A 48 10.39 7.90 -3.25
C LYS A 48 9.87 8.31 -4.62
N MET A 49 10.27 9.51 -5.07
CA MET A 49 9.89 10.05 -6.38
C MET A 49 10.82 9.52 -7.44
N MET A 50 10.29 8.94 -8.52
CA MET A 50 11.07 8.67 -9.71
C MET A 50 11.48 9.96 -10.39
N GLN A 51 12.75 10.04 -10.82
CA GLN A 51 13.30 11.18 -11.54
C GLN A 51 14.06 10.73 -12.77
N LYS A 52 13.96 11.49 -13.85
CA LYS A 52 14.80 11.30 -15.03
C LYS A 52 16.17 11.91 -14.74
N ILE A 53 17.24 11.14 -14.91
CA ILE A 53 18.61 11.61 -14.68
C ILE A 53 19.19 12.23 -15.96
N SER A 54 18.99 11.57 -17.11
CA SER A 54 19.49 12.04 -18.42
C SER A 54 18.64 11.45 -19.55
N ASP A 55 18.86 11.94 -20.77
CA ASP A 55 18.26 11.34 -21.95
C ASP A 55 18.85 9.92 -22.19
N GLY A 56 17.97 8.99 -22.57
CA GLY A 56 18.35 7.59 -22.72
C GLY A 56 18.31 6.78 -21.42
N THR A 57 18.03 7.40 -20.25
CA THR A 57 17.82 6.66 -19.00
C THR A 57 16.58 5.79 -19.08
N PHE A 58 16.69 4.52 -18.70
CA PHE A 58 15.57 3.56 -18.63
C PHE A 58 15.56 2.86 -17.27
N ILE A 59 14.42 2.29 -16.92
CA ILE A 59 14.26 1.51 -15.69
C ILE A 59 14.44 0.03 -16.04
N ASP A 60 15.44 -0.60 -15.44
CA ASP A 60 15.63 -2.05 -15.51
C ASP A 60 15.13 -2.68 -14.20
N PRO A 61 14.01 -3.43 -14.20
CA PRO A 61 13.49 -4.05 -12.98
C PRO A 61 14.41 -5.15 -12.42
N LYS A 62 15.32 -5.67 -13.23
CA LYS A 62 16.31 -6.66 -12.79
C LYS A 62 17.57 -6.02 -12.17
N LYS A 63 17.84 -4.77 -12.51
CA LYS A 63 19.00 -4.01 -12.01
C LYS A 63 18.60 -2.57 -11.77
N ILE A 64 17.82 -2.35 -10.69
CA ILE A 64 17.32 -1.02 -10.38
C ILE A 64 18.46 -0.08 -10.00
N ASP A 65 18.54 1.07 -10.67
CA ASP A 65 19.45 2.15 -10.28
C ASP A 65 18.76 3.00 -9.20
N LEU A 66 19.31 3.01 -7.99
CA LEU A 66 18.74 3.76 -6.86
C LEU A 66 18.81 5.28 -7.06
N ASN A 67 19.72 5.78 -7.94
CA ASN A 67 19.77 7.19 -8.28
C ASN A 67 18.54 7.67 -9.06
N LEU A 68 17.74 6.75 -9.62
CA LEU A 68 16.44 7.07 -10.22
C LEU A 68 15.39 7.51 -9.19
N PHE A 69 15.68 7.42 -7.91
CA PHE A 69 14.73 7.74 -6.84
C PHE A 69 15.27 8.85 -5.95
N LYS A 70 14.44 9.84 -5.70
CA LYS A 70 14.66 10.88 -4.71
C LYS A 70 13.76 10.64 -3.51
N ASP A 71 14.36 10.58 -2.33
CA ASP A 71 13.60 10.52 -1.08
C ASP A 71 12.98 11.88 -0.76
N ILE A 72 11.70 11.88 -0.43
CA ILE A 72 10.92 13.06 -0.09
C ILE A 72 10.16 12.76 1.21
N LYS A 73 10.23 13.69 2.14
CA LYS A 73 9.40 13.68 3.35
C LYS A 73 8.58 14.97 3.38
N VAL A 74 7.28 14.84 3.64
CA VAL A 74 6.35 15.97 3.67
C VAL A 74 5.69 16.09 5.03
N GLU A 75 5.15 17.26 5.35
CA GLU A 75 4.35 17.46 6.56
C GLU A 75 2.89 17.09 6.32
N ASP A 76 2.30 17.54 5.21
CA ASP A 76 0.88 17.41 4.93
C ASP A 76 0.59 16.67 3.61
N PHE A 77 1.18 17.09 2.49
CA PHE A 77 0.92 16.49 1.18
C PHE A 77 2.12 16.57 0.24
N ILE A 78 2.11 15.69 -0.77
CA ILE A 78 2.96 15.81 -1.96
C ILE A 78 2.12 16.22 -3.17
N ILE A 79 2.70 17.03 -4.08
CA ILE A 79 2.08 17.33 -5.38
C ILE A 79 2.67 16.39 -6.42
N LEU A 80 1.84 15.52 -6.97
CA LEU A 80 2.23 14.58 -8.00
C LEU A 80 1.91 15.17 -9.37
N GLN A 81 2.96 15.47 -10.15
CA GLN A 81 2.82 16.03 -11.49
C GLN A 81 2.18 15.01 -12.45
N PRO A 82 1.59 15.47 -13.57
CA PRO A 82 1.08 14.58 -14.61
C PRO A 82 2.13 13.54 -15.05
N GLN A 83 1.67 12.32 -15.32
CA GLN A 83 2.48 11.21 -15.82
C GLN A 83 3.71 10.86 -14.97
N THR A 84 3.64 11.14 -13.67
CA THR A 84 4.69 10.75 -12.73
C THR A 84 4.23 9.63 -11.81
N VAL A 85 5.20 8.89 -11.28
CA VAL A 85 5.01 7.81 -10.33
C VAL A 85 5.81 8.10 -9.06
N VAL A 86 5.19 7.87 -7.92
CA VAL A 86 5.85 7.91 -6.62
C VAL A 86 5.63 6.60 -5.88
N LEU A 87 6.67 6.09 -5.24
CA LEU A 87 6.55 5.01 -4.28
C LEU A 87 6.34 5.59 -2.89
N ALA A 88 5.46 4.94 -2.13
CA ALA A 88 5.17 5.30 -0.76
C ALA A 88 4.98 4.03 0.07
N LYS A 89 4.89 4.16 1.40
CA LYS A 89 4.56 3.04 2.28
C LYS A 89 3.29 3.34 3.07
N THR A 90 2.60 2.30 3.49
CA THR A 90 1.48 2.42 4.42
C THR A 90 1.93 2.97 5.78
N VAL A 91 1.00 3.63 6.49
CA VAL A 91 1.16 3.92 7.93
C VAL A 91 1.03 2.63 8.73
N GLU A 92 0.13 1.76 8.29
CA GLU A 92 -0.15 0.49 8.93
C GLU A 92 0.90 -0.57 8.57
N TYR A 93 1.34 -1.32 9.58
CA TYR A 93 2.03 -2.59 9.44
C TYR A 93 0.98 -3.70 9.41
N PHE A 94 1.07 -4.59 8.44
CA PHE A 94 0.14 -5.70 8.25
C PHE A 94 0.80 -7.03 8.59
N ARG A 95 0.00 -7.99 9.13
CA ARG A 95 0.36 -9.41 9.31
C ARG A 95 -0.78 -10.25 8.81
N ILE A 96 -0.61 -10.84 7.66
CA ILE A 96 -1.67 -11.58 6.97
C ILE A 96 -1.73 -13.02 7.48
N PRO A 97 -2.89 -13.48 7.98
CA PRO A 97 -3.04 -14.88 8.40
C PRO A 97 -2.84 -15.86 7.25
N ARG A 98 -2.46 -17.11 7.58
CA ARG A 98 -2.15 -18.14 6.58
C ARG A 98 -3.34 -18.57 5.73
N ASP A 99 -4.56 -18.44 6.24
CA ASP A 99 -5.81 -18.73 5.56
C ASP A 99 -6.43 -17.54 4.82
N ILE A 100 -5.69 -16.44 4.71
CA ILE A 100 -6.17 -15.18 4.13
C ILE A 100 -5.29 -14.75 2.96
N ILE A 101 -5.94 -14.34 1.87
CA ILE A 101 -5.35 -13.52 0.82
C ILE A 101 -6.03 -12.15 0.79
N THR A 102 -5.29 -11.11 0.38
CA THR A 102 -5.84 -9.76 0.31
C THR A 102 -5.91 -9.25 -1.12
N ILE A 103 -6.83 -8.34 -1.37
CA ILE A 103 -6.89 -7.56 -2.61
C ILE A 103 -6.96 -6.09 -2.22
N ALA A 104 -6.12 -5.26 -2.82
CA ALA A 104 -6.11 -3.83 -2.58
C ALA A 104 -6.62 -3.04 -3.79
N PHE A 105 -7.39 -2.01 -3.51
CA PHE A 105 -7.89 -1.04 -4.49
C PHE A 105 -7.54 0.38 -4.07
N GLY A 106 -7.37 1.27 -5.05
CA GLY A 106 -7.29 2.70 -4.79
C GLY A 106 -8.61 3.27 -4.27
N LYS A 107 -8.50 4.32 -3.47
CA LYS A 107 -9.68 5.02 -2.95
C LYS A 107 -10.42 5.77 -4.06
N SER A 108 -11.76 5.69 -4.03
CA SER A 108 -12.62 6.31 -5.04
C SER A 108 -12.41 7.83 -5.19
N THR A 109 -12.06 8.51 -4.10
CA THR A 109 -11.72 9.94 -4.10
C THR A 109 -10.55 10.23 -5.05
N TYR A 110 -9.47 9.47 -4.91
CA TYR A 110 -8.28 9.61 -5.75
C TYR A 110 -8.49 9.09 -7.18
N ALA A 111 -9.24 8.00 -7.34
CA ALA A 111 -9.56 7.47 -8.67
C ALA A 111 -10.27 8.50 -9.55
N ARG A 112 -11.17 9.32 -8.96
CA ARG A 112 -11.87 10.41 -9.67
C ARG A 112 -10.98 11.61 -10.00
N CYS A 113 -9.80 11.70 -9.39
CA CYS A 113 -8.79 12.70 -9.71
C CYS A 113 -7.72 12.18 -10.68
N GLY A 114 -7.91 10.99 -11.26
CA GLY A 114 -6.94 10.38 -12.16
C GLY A 114 -5.70 9.82 -11.44
N ILE A 115 -5.83 9.45 -10.17
CA ILE A 115 -4.77 8.77 -9.43
C ILE A 115 -5.02 7.27 -9.46
N MET A 116 -4.01 6.55 -9.91
CA MET A 116 -3.96 5.10 -9.86
C MET A 116 -3.07 4.62 -8.72
N VAL A 117 -3.61 3.75 -7.88
CA VAL A 117 -2.89 3.07 -6.81
C VAL A 117 -2.62 1.64 -7.27
N ASN A 118 -1.35 1.30 -7.43
CA ASN A 118 -0.93 -0.02 -7.87
C ASN A 118 -0.21 -0.74 -6.73
N ILE A 119 -0.75 -1.89 -6.36
CA ILE A 119 -0.23 -2.75 -5.29
C ILE A 119 -0.64 -4.19 -5.58
N THR A 120 0.26 -5.13 -5.34
CA THR A 120 -0.03 -6.55 -5.48
C THR A 120 -0.76 -7.10 -4.25
N PRO A 121 -1.47 -8.23 -4.35
CA PRO A 121 -2.07 -8.89 -3.20
C PRO A 121 -1.03 -9.17 -2.10
N PHE A 122 -1.42 -9.00 -0.83
CA PHE A 122 -0.61 -9.50 0.27
C PHE A 122 -0.94 -10.98 0.44
N GLU A 123 0.06 -11.79 0.21
CA GLU A 123 -0.07 -13.24 0.28
C GLU A 123 -0.17 -13.75 1.73
N PRO A 124 -0.63 -15.00 1.94
CA PRO A 124 -0.63 -15.65 3.25
C PRO A 124 0.72 -15.54 3.95
N GLU A 125 0.71 -15.17 5.22
CA GLU A 125 1.88 -14.95 6.09
C GLU A 125 2.88 -13.87 5.63
N TRP A 126 2.50 -13.04 4.66
CA TRP A 126 3.24 -11.81 4.41
C TRP A 126 3.01 -10.83 5.57
N GLU A 127 4.08 -10.16 5.99
CA GLU A 127 3.99 -9.04 6.92
C GLU A 127 4.86 -7.86 6.48
N GLY A 128 4.53 -6.66 6.93
CA GLY A 128 5.31 -5.45 6.65
C GLY A 128 4.49 -4.19 6.46
N TYR A 129 5.19 -3.09 6.28
CA TYR A 129 4.62 -1.89 5.66
C TYR A 129 4.55 -2.11 4.16
N ALA A 130 3.36 -1.97 3.55
CA ALA A 130 3.25 -2.17 2.12
C ALA A 130 3.86 -1.01 1.33
N THR A 131 4.71 -1.32 0.35
CA THR A 131 5.14 -0.34 -0.63
C THR A 131 4.10 -0.24 -1.74
N ILE A 132 3.66 0.99 -2.02
CA ILE A 132 2.59 1.33 -2.93
C ILE A 132 3.14 2.20 -4.05
N ALA A 133 2.83 1.89 -5.30
CA ALA A 133 3.08 2.78 -6.42
C ALA A 133 1.84 3.63 -6.70
N ILE A 134 1.99 4.94 -6.68
CA ILE A 134 0.93 5.92 -6.94
C ILE A 134 1.29 6.67 -8.21
N SER A 135 0.41 6.61 -9.20
CA SER A 135 0.59 7.24 -10.51
C SER A 135 -0.45 8.31 -10.74
N ASN A 136 -0.03 9.47 -11.21
CA ASN A 136 -0.95 10.48 -11.73
C ASN A 136 -1.08 10.31 -13.24
N ILE A 137 -2.22 9.76 -13.68
CA ILE A 137 -2.53 9.57 -15.11
C ILE A 137 -3.39 10.71 -15.68
N SER A 138 -3.70 11.72 -14.85
CA SER A 138 -4.42 12.92 -15.30
C SER A 138 -3.48 13.92 -15.97
N SER A 139 -4.06 14.94 -16.60
CA SER A 139 -3.32 16.06 -17.19
C SER A 139 -3.00 17.18 -16.19
N MET A 140 -3.45 17.07 -14.94
CA MET A 140 -3.30 18.10 -13.90
C MET A 140 -2.45 17.59 -12.74
N PRO A 141 -1.69 18.48 -12.05
CA PRO A 141 -1.07 18.15 -10.78
C PRO A 141 -2.12 17.78 -9.72
N VAL A 142 -1.88 16.73 -8.94
CA VAL A 142 -2.79 16.27 -7.89
C VAL A 142 -2.08 16.21 -6.55
N LYS A 143 -2.75 16.70 -5.48
CA LYS A 143 -2.28 16.54 -4.10
C LYS A 143 -2.55 15.14 -3.60
N ILE A 144 -1.55 14.51 -3.00
CA ILE A 144 -1.67 13.26 -2.26
C ILE A 144 -1.37 13.56 -0.79
N TYR A 145 -2.38 13.44 0.06
CA TYR A 145 -2.28 13.78 1.49
C TYR A 145 -1.62 12.66 2.28
N ALA A 146 -0.61 13.03 3.06
CA ALA A 146 0.06 12.13 3.99
C ALA A 146 -0.83 11.80 5.21
N ASN A 147 -0.67 10.62 5.78
CA ASN A 147 -1.41 10.12 6.95
C ASN A 147 -2.93 10.02 6.75
N GLU A 148 -3.41 10.11 5.51
CA GLU A 148 -4.81 9.95 5.13
C GLU A 148 -5.02 8.70 4.26
N GLY A 149 -6.30 8.33 4.04
CA GLY A 149 -6.66 7.13 3.30
C GLY A 149 -6.28 7.20 1.83
N ILE A 150 -5.59 6.16 1.32
CA ILE A 150 -5.15 6.07 -0.08
C ILE A 150 -5.79 4.89 -0.83
N GLY A 151 -6.14 3.85 -0.13
CA GLY A 151 -6.70 2.65 -0.72
C GLY A 151 -7.48 1.82 0.29
N GLN A 152 -8.13 0.77 -0.18
CA GLN A 152 -8.88 -0.18 0.61
C GLN A 152 -8.31 -1.58 0.42
N LEU A 153 -8.15 -2.30 1.52
CA LEU A 153 -7.73 -3.69 1.56
C LEU A 153 -8.93 -4.58 1.89
N LEU A 154 -9.20 -5.55 1.02
CA LEU A 154 -10.18 -6.61 1.26
C LEU A 154 -9.46 -7.86 1.75
N PHE A 155 -10.05 -8.55 2.72
CA PHE A 155 -9.55 -9.81 3.25
C PHE A 155 -10.46 -10.96 2.79
N LEU A 156 -9.89 -11.93 2.10
CA LEU A 156 -10.61 -13.08 1.54
C LEU A 156 -10.11 -14.36 2.22
N GLY A 157 -11.04 -15.10 2.82
CA GLY A 157 -10.72 -16.44 3.35
C GLY A 157 -10.60 -17.43 2.21
N ALA A 158 -9.52 -18.23 2.23
CA ALA A 158 -9.33 -19.37 1.34
C ALA A 158 -10.22 -20.55 1.75
N ASP A 159 -10.54 -21.42 0.80
CA ASP A 159 -11.33 -22.65 1.04
C ASP A 159 -10.49 -23.68 1.77
N GLU A 160 -9.19 -23.69 1.53
CA GLU A 160 -8.19 -24.53 2.19
C GLU A 160 -6.91 -23.75 2.49
N ILE A 161 -6.12 -24.22 3.43
CA ILE A 161 -4.82 -23.62 3.77
C ILE A 161 -3.82 -23.90 2.66
N CYS A 162 -3.10 -22.86 2.20
CA CYS A 162 -2.06 -23.02 1.18
C CYS A 162 -0.92 -23.92 1.69
N GLU A 163 -0.41 -24.76 0.81
CA GLU A 163 0.74 -25.61 1.08
C GLU A 163 2.00 -24.78 1.39
N THR A 164 2.21 -23.73 0.60
CA THR A 164 3.40 -22.86 0.72
C THR A 164 2.98 -21.40 0.82
N SER A 165 3.26 -20.77 1.97
CA SER A 165 2.97 -19.36 2.22
C SER A 165 4.10 -18.43 1.73
N TYR A 166 3.91 -17.11 1.84
CA TYR A 166 4.93 -16.13 1.53
C TYR A 166 6.15 -16.22 2.47
N ALA A 167 5.92 -16.55 3.74
CA ALA A 167 6.99 -16.76 4.71
C ALA A 167 7.79 -18.04 4.38
N ASP A 168 7.11 -19.14 4.02
CA ASP A 168 7.74 -20.39 3.63
C ASP A 168 8.67 -20.23 2.41
N LYS A 169 8.23 -19.43 1.42
CA LYS A 169 9.03 -19.08 0.22
C LYS A 169 10.21 -18.16 0.52
N LYS A 170 10.34 -17.62 1.74
CA LYS A 170 11.27 -16.54 2.08
C LYS A 170 11.16 -15.37 1.10
N GLY A 171 9.93 -14.96 0.83
CA GLY A 171 9.59 -13.95 -0.17
C GLY A 171 10.41 -12.66 0.00
N LYS A 172 10.89 -12.12 -1.12
CA LYS A 172 11.85 -10.99 -1.15
C LYS A 172 11.35 -9.68 -0.52
N TYR A 173 10.05 -9.56 -0.30
CA TYR A 173 9.42 -8.40 0.33
C TYR A 173 8.85 -8.71 1.72
N GLN A 174 9.31 -9.79 2.39
CA GLN A 174 8.90 -10.13 3.73
C GLN A 174 9.45 -9.11 4.75
N ALA A 175 8.64 -8.77 5.75
CA ALA A 175 8.97 -7.90 6.88
C ALA A 175 9.52 -6.51 6.46
N GLN A 176 8.94 -5.91 5.41
CA GLN A 176 9.37 -4.58 4.94
C GLN A 176 9.19 -3.51 6.03
N LYS A 177 10.26 -2.75 6.28
CA LYS A 177 10.26 -1.63 7.25
C LYS A 177 10.31 -0.24 6.59
N ALA A 178 10.67 -0.18 5.32
CA ALA A 178 10.81 1.05 4.55
C ALA A 178 10.23 0.87 3.14
N ILE A 179 10.14 1.97 2.38
CA ILE A 179 9.79 1.93 0.97
C ILE A 179 10.84 1.11 0.23
N THR A 180 10.43 0.02 -0.37
CA THR A 180 11.30 -0.92 -1.05
C THR A 180 11.13 -0.79 -2.57
N THR A 181 12.25 -0.62 -3.29
CA THR A 181 12.29 -0.66 -4.74
C THR A 181 12.23 -2.09 -5.27
N ALA A 182 12.20 -2.27 -6.59
CA ALA A 182 12.19 -3.61 -7.18
C ALA A 182 13.42 -4.42 -6.74
N LYS A 183 13.19 -5.71 -6.40
CA LYS A 183 14.20 -6.71 -6.06
C LYS A 183 14.01 -7.94 -6.96
N ILE A 184 15.08 -8.64 -7.24
CA ILE A 184 15.07 -9.94 -7.93
C ILE A 184 15.10 -11.05 -6.89
#